data_16511f93ab62a602af4c9290e3049bf4
#
_entry.id   16511f93ab62a602af4c9290e3049bf4
#
_cell.length_a   1.000
_cell.length_b   1.000
_cell.length_c   1.000
_cell.angle_alpha   90.00
_cell.angle_beta   90.00
_cell.angle_gamma   90.00
#
_symmetry.space_group_name_H-M   'P 1'
#
loop_
_entity.id
_entity.type
_entity.pdbx_description
1 polymer ?
#
loop_
_entity_poly.entity_id
_entity_poly.type
_entity_poly.pdbx_seq_one_letter_code
_entity_poly.pdbx_strand_id
1 'polypeptide(L)'
;MKAADISPEHFDWSVDGKVATVAINRPERKNPLTLESYAELRDAFRQLVYVRDIKAIIFTGTGENFCSGGDVHDIIGPLINMEMDELLEFTRMTGDLVKAIRACPQPVIAAIDGICAGAGACIAMAADMRYGTERSKVAFLFNRVGLAGCDMG
;
A
#
# COMPACT_ATOMS: atom_id res chain seq x y z
N MET A 1 0.10 2.11 -22.85
CA MET A 1 -0.52 2.68 -21.65
C MET A 1 0.33 3.83 -21.18
N LYS A 2 -0.27 4.96 -20.82
CA LYS A 2 0.41 6.12 -20.23
C LYS A 2 0.06 6.22 -18.75
N ALA A 3 0.91 6.86 -17.96
CA ALA A 3 0.65 7.09 -16.54
C ALA A 3 -0.63 7.91 -16.29
N ALA A 4 -0.99 8.79 -17.21
CA ALA A 4 -2.22 9.58 -17.16
C ALA A 4 -3.50 8.75 -17.36
N ASP A 5 -3.40 7.50 -17.83
CA ASP A 5 -4.55 6.61 -18.00
C ASP A 5 -4.96 5.92 -16.67
N ILE A 6 -4.12 6.04 -15.63
CA ILE A 6 -4.39 5.51 -14.29
C ILE A 6 -5.25 6.53 -13.54
N SER A 7 -6.44 6.13 -13.12
CA SER A 7 -7.41 6.99 -12.42
C SER A 7 -8.02 6.22 -11.26
N PRO A 8 -7.33 6.13 -10.12
CA PRO A 8 -7.81 5.42 -8.95
C PRO A 8 -8.91 6.19 -8.20
N GLU A 9 -9.72 5.45 -7.45
CA GLU A 9 -10.78 6.00 -6.58
C GLU A 9 -10.38 5.98 -5.09
N HIS A 10 -9.47 5.07 -4.68
CA HIS A 10 -9.17 4.80 -3.27
C HIS A 10 -7.79 5.26 -2.83
N PHE A 11 -7.05 5.93 -3.70
CA PHE A 11 -5.80 6.62 -3.37
C PHE A 11 -5.56 7.76 -4.36
N ASP A 12 -4.73 8.73 -3.98
CA ASP A 12 -4.37 9.81 -4.88
C ASP A 12 -3.25 9.37 -5.83
N TRP A 13 -3.41 9.72 -7.09
CA TRP A 13 -2.44 9.52 -8.15
C TRP A 13 -2.09 10.84 -8.81
N SER A 14 -0.82 11.15 -8.90
CA SER A 14 -0.34 12.31 -9.65
C SER A 14 0.96 12.00 -10.38
N VAL A 15 1.20 12.74 -11.46
CA VAL A 15 2.43 12.63 -12.26
C VAL A 15 3.02 14.00 -12.45
N ASP A 16 4.28 14.17 -12.04
CA ASP A 16 5.08 15.36 -12.29
C ASP A 16 6.31 14.98 -13.13
N GLY A 17 6.35 15.45 -14.36
CA GLY A 17 7.38 15.09 -15.31
C GLY A 17 7.43 13.57 -15.54
N LYS A 18 8.45 12.91 -14.99
CA LYS A 18 8.64 11.44 -15.09
C LYS A 18 8.53 10.73 -13.75
N VAL A 19 8.00 11.39 -12.74
CA VAL A 19 7.80 10.81 -11.41
C VAL A 19 6.30 10.73 -11.14
N ALA A 20 5.83 9.54 -10.81
CA ALA A 20 4.48 9.33 -10.34
C ALA A 20 4.46 9.30 -8.81
N THR A 21 3.37 9.77 -8.22
CA THR A 21 3.12 9.68 -6.77
C THR A 21 1.84 8.91 -6.52
N VAL A 22 1.95 7.89 -5.68
CA VAL A 22 0.85 7.13 -5.07
C VAL A 22 0.73 7.62 -3.63
N ALA A 23 -0.38 8.18 -3.24
CA ALA A 23 -0.60 8.64 -1.87
C ALA A 23 -1.89 8.06 -1.30
N ILE A 24 -1.80 7.30 -0.21
CA ILE A 24 -2.99 6.83 0.51
C ILE A 24 -3.68 8.06 1.10
N ASN A 25 -4.98 8.22 0.85
CA ASN A 25 -5.70 9.45 1.14
C ASN A 25 -6.89 9.24 2.09
N ARG A 26 -6.58 8.85 3.36
CA ARG A 26 -7.51 8.82 4.49
C ARG A 26 -6.82 9.41 5.74
N PRO A 27 -6.31 10.67 5.67
CA PRO A 27 -5.43 11.24 6.70
C PRO A 27 -6.11 11.37 8.06
N GLU A 28 -7.42 11.56 8.11
CA GLU A 28 -8.22 11.66 9.34
C GLU A 28 -8.19 10.38 10.19
N ARG A 29 -7.87 9.25 9.57
CA ARG A 29 -7.72 7.93 10.21
C ARG A 29 -6.29 7.40 10.20
N LYS A 30 -5.30 8.22 9.81
CA LYS A 30 -3.87 7.86 9.67
C LYS A 30 -3.63 6.90 8.49
N ASN A 31 -4.38 7.06 7.42
CA ASN A 31 -4.24 6.35 6.15
C ASN A 31 -4.32 4.81 6.27
N PRO A 32 -5.39 4.24 6.87
CA PRO A 32 -5.58 2.80 6.84
C PRO A 32 -6.04 2.33 5.46
N LEU A 33 -5.70 1.09 5.11
CA LEU A 33 -6.15 0.44 3.89
C LEU A 33 -7.49 -0.26 4.08
N THR A 34 -8.38 -0.16 3.08
CA THR A 34 -9.58 -0.99 2.93
C THR A 34 -9.32 -2.11 1.94
N LEU A 35 -10.24 -3.06 1.81
CA LEU A 35 -10.14 -4.15 0.82
C LEU A 35 -10.07 -3.58 -0.62
N GLU A 36 -10.87 -2.56 -0.89
CA GLU A 36 -10.93 -1.89 -2.19
C GLU A 36 -9.59 -1.18 -2.49
N SER A 37 -9.02 -0.46 -1.52
CA SER A 37 -7.73 0.21 -1.71
C SER A 37 -6.59 -0.78 -1.91
N TYR A 38 -6.61 -1.95 -1.25
CA TYR A 38 -5.67 -3.03 -1.50
C TYR A 38 -5.76 -3.55 -2.93
N ALA A 39 -6.98 -3.87 -3.38
CA ALA A 39 -7.22 -4.40 -4.71
C ALA A 39 -6.80 -3.39 -5.80
N GLU A 40 -7.16 -2.13 -5.62
CA GLU A 40 -6.86 -1.07 -6.57
C GLU A 40 -5.36 -0.76 -6.63
N LEU A 41 -4.68 -0.69 -5.49
CA LEU A 41 -3.22 -0.55 -5.44
C LEU A 41 -2.52 -1.71 -6.15
N ARG A 42 -2.91 -2.96 -5.87
CA ARG A 42 -2.39 -4.15 -6.55
C ARG A 42 -2.53 -4.04 -8.06
N ASP A 43 -3.71 -3.67 -8.52
CA ASP A 43 -4.02 -3.61 -9.95
C ASP A 43 -3.32 -2.43 -10.63
N ALA A 44 -3.18 -1.30 -9.96
CA ALA A 44 -2.39 -0.16 -10.43
C ALA A 44 -0.91 -0.57 -10.61
N PHE A 45 -0.28 -1.20 -9.62
CA PHE A 45 1.11 -1.66 -9.74
C PHE A 45 1.30 -2.73 -10.83
N ARG A 46 0.31 -3.61 -11.06
CA ARG A 46 0.31 -4.54 -12.19
C ARG A 46 0.25 -3.82 -13.54
N GLN A 47 -0.53 -2.74 -13.65
CA GLN A 47 -0.63 -1.94 -14.86
C GLN A 47 0.66 -1.14 -15.13
N LEU A 48 1.36 -0.69 -14.10
CA LEU A 48 2.60 0.08 -14.20
C LEU A 48 3.71 -0.65 -14.96
N VAL A 49 3.68 -1.97 -15.02
CA VAL A 49 4.59 -2.78 -15.87
C VAL A 49 4.55 -2.36 -17.34
N TYR A 50 3.40 -1.87 -17.82
CA TYR A 50 3.20 -1.46 -19.21
C TYR A 50 3.34 0.06 -19.43
N VAL A 51 3.55 0.84 -18.37
CA VAL A 51 3.71 2.29 -18.43
C VAL A 51 5.17 2.65 -18.65
N ARG A 52 5.47 3.45 -19.68
CA ARG A 52 6.85 3.78 -20.10
C ARG A 52 7.21 5.25 -19.98
N ASP A 53 6.25 6.11 -19.71
CA ASP A 53 6.41 7.56 -19.64
C ASP A 53 6.84 8.08 -18.26
N ILE A 54 6.82 7.22 -17.22
CA ILE A 54 7.40 7.50 -15.90
C ILE A 54 8.68 6.69 -15.65
N LYS A 55 9.54 7.20 -14.76
CA LYS A 55 10.84 6.62 -14.42
C LYS A 55 11.02 6.27 -12.96
N ALA A 56 10.19 6.80 -12.09
CA ALA A 56 10.18 6.50 -10.66
C ALA A 56 8.79 6.68 -10.09
N ILE A 57 8.54 6.02 -8.96
CA ILE A 57 7.28 6.09 -8.24
C ILE A 57 7.59 6.45 -6.78
N ILE A 58 6.94 7.48 -6.27
CA ILE A 58 6.93 7.80 -4.85
C ILE A 58 5.67 7.18 -4.26
N PHE A 59 5.81 6.37 -3.20
CA PHE A 59 4.70 5.88 -2.41
C PHE A 59 4.69 6.60 -1.06
N THR A 60 3.58 7.21 -0.70
CA THR A 60 3.43 7.98 0.54
C THR A 60 1.99 7.93 1.07
N GLY A 61 1.73 8.63 2.15
CA GLY A 61 0.38 8.93 2.65
C GLY A 61 0.15 10.44 2.67
N THR A 62 -1.09 10.86 2.54
CA THR A 62 -1.47 12.27 2.69
C THR A 62 -1.43 12.67 4.17
N GLY A 63 -1.18 13.96 4.44
CA GLY A 63 -1.09 14.50 5.79
C GLY A 63 0.16 14.03 6.52
N GLU A 64 0.02 13.65 7.79
CA GLU A 64 1.14 13.44 8.73
C GLU A 64 1.51 11.97 8.96
N ASN A 65 0.90 11.02 8.26
CA ASN A 65 1.16 9.60 8.44
C ASN A 65 1.28 8.88 7.09
N PHE A 66 2.16 7.90 7.04
CA PHE A 66 2.33 7.06 5.86
C PHE A 66 1.15 6.10 5.67
N CYS A 67 0.99 5.14 6.59
CA CYS A 67 -0.09 4.16 6.57
C CYS A 67 -0.15 3.42 7.91
N SER A 68 -1.31 3.36 8.53
CA SER A 68 -1.51 2.68 9.82
C SER A 68 -1.80 1.18 9.70
N GLY A 69 -1.85 0.64 8.50
CA GLY A 69 -2.14 -0.78 8.24
C GLY A 69 -3.54 -1.01 7.68
N GLY A 70 -4.04 -2.23 7.78
CA GLY A 70 -5.43 -2.54 7.41
C GLY A 70 -6.43 -1.88 8.37
N ASP A 71 -7.53 -1.39 7.81
CA ASP A 71 -8.60 -0.78 8.63
C ASP A 71 -9.19 -1.82 9.58
N VAL A 72 -9.19 -1.50 10.88
CA VAL A 72 -9.67 -2.43 11.92
C VAL A 72 -11.16 -2.73 11.77
N HIS A 73 -11.95 -1.76 11.33
CA HIS A 73 -13.39 -1.93 11.17
C HIS A 73 -13.76 -2.60 9.85
N ASP A 74 -13.10 -2.18 8.76
CA ASP A 74 -13.46 -2.60 7.41
C ASP A 74 -12.78 -3.94 7.02
N ILE A 75 -11.66 -4.27 7.67
CA ILE A 75 -10.91 -5.51 7.39
C ILE A 75 -10.88 -6.43 8.60
N ILE A 76 -10.23 -6.00 9.69
CA ILE A 76 -9.89 -6.89 10.80
C ILE A 76 -11.14 -7.45 11.48
N GLY A 77 -12.15 -6.61 11.69
CA GLY A 77 -13.43 -7.04 12.28
C GLY A 77 -14.13 -8.12 11.46
N PRO A 78 -14.35 -7.93 10.15
CA PRO A 78 -14.96 -8.94 9.29
C PRO A 78 -14.18 -10.26 9.19
N LEU A 79 -12.84 -10.26 9.24
CA LEU A 79 -12.02 -11.47 9.11
C LEU A 79 -12.40 -12.60 10.08
N ILE A 80 -12.84 -12.27 11.28
CA ILE A 80 -13.23 -13.28 12.29
C ILE A 80 -14.50 -14.07 11.93
N ASN A 81 -15.28 -13.56 10.99
CA ASN A 81 -16.54 -14.17 10.53
C ASN A 81 -16.43 -14.74 9.11
N MET A 82 -15.27 -14.64 8.47
CA MET A 82 -15.04 -15.14 7.11
C MET A 82 -14.83 -16.65 7.10
N GLU A 83 -15.31 -17.30 6.05
CA GLU A 83 -15.02 -18.69 5.77
C GLU A 83 -13.58 -18.85 5.25
N MET A 84 -13.08 -20.10 5.22
CA MET A 84 -11.67 -20.38 4.90
C MET A 84 -11.27 -19.94 3.49
N ASP A 85 -12.15 -20.03 2.51
CA ASP A 85 -11.92 -19.60 1.14
C ASP A 85 -11.81 -18.07 1.04
N GLU A 86 -12.64 -17.32 1.75
CA GLU A 86 -12.59 -15.86 1.83
C GLU A 86 -11.29 -15.39 2.51
N LEU A 87 -10.89 -16.05 3.62
CA LEU A 87 -9.62 -15.78 4.29
C LEU A 87 -8.42 -16.03 3.37
N LEU A 88 -8.46 -17.09 2.58
CA LEU A 88 -7.41 -17.42 1.61
C LEU A 88 -7.36 -16.38 0.48
N GLU A 89 -8.52 -15.92 0.00
CA GLU A 89 -8.61 -14.87 -1.01
C GLU A 89 -8.02 -13.55 -0.48
N PHE A 90 -8.38 -13.15 0.74
CA PHE A 90 -7.80 -11.98 1.41
C PHE A 90 -6.28 -12.08 1.50
N THR A 91 -5.75 -13.20 2.00
CA THR A 91 -4.29 -13.40 2.14
C THR A 91 -3.58 -13.34 0.78
N ARG A 92 -4.18 -13.92 -0.26
CA ARG A 92 -3.63 -13.84 -1.62
C ARG A 92 -3.61 -12.41 -2.14
N MET A 93 -4.70 -11.66 -1.94
CA MET A 93 -4.82 -10.28 -2.41
C MET A 93 -3.77 -9.37 -1.75
N THR A 94 -3.58 -9.47 -0.45
CA THR A 94 -2.60 -8.64 0.27
C THR A 94 -1.16 -8.99 -0.13
N GLY A 95 -0.83 -10.29 -0.21
CA GLY A 95 0.47 -10.74 -0.71
C GLY A 95 0.72 -10.38 -2.17
N ASP A 96 -0.32 -10.39 -3.00
CA ASP A 96 -0.22 -10.00 -4.41
C ASP A 96 0.06 -8.50 -4.59
N LEU A 97 -0.39 -7.62 -3.69
CA LEU A 97 0.02 -6.21 -3.68
C LEU A 97 1.54 -6.09 -3.48
N VAL A 98 2.09 -6.77 -2.47
CA VAL A 98 3.54 -6.76 -2.19
C VAL A 98 4.32 -7.29 -3.40
N LYS A 99 3.86 -8.39 -4.02
CA LYS A 99 4.48 -8.94 -5.23
C LYS A 99 4.40 -7.96 -6.41
N ALA A 100 3.27 -7.25 -6.59
CA ALA A 100 3.10 -6.28 -7.66
C ALA A 100 4.05 -5.09 -7.50
N ILE A 101 4.24 -4.58 -6.28
CA ILE A 101 5.23 -3.54 -5.98
C ILE A 101 6.64 -4.03 -6.32
N ARG A 102 7.02 -5.24 -5.89
CA ARG A 102 8.33 -5.83 -6.16
C ARG A 102 8.59 -6.13 -7.64
N ALA A 103 7.55 -6.41 -8.40
CA ALA A 103 7.64 -6.67 -9.84
C ALA A 103 7.60 -5.41 -10.69
N CYS A 104 7.36 -4.24 -10.10
CA CYS A 104 7.29 -2.97 -10.80
C CYS A 104 8.67 -2.63 -11.40
N PRO A 105 8.77 -2.33 -12.72
CA PRO A 105 10.05 -2.05 -13.37
C PRO A 105 10.59 -0.65 -13.05
N GLN A 106 9.74 0.27 -12.60
CA GLN A 106 10.16 1.57 -12.11
C GLN A 106 10.56 1.46 -10.63
N PRO A 107 11.68 2.07 -10.21
CA PRO A 107 12.03 2.11 -8.80
C PRO A 107 10.93 2.76 -7.98
N VAL A 108 10.55 2.08 -6.90
CA VAL A 108 9.54 2.54 -5.94
C VAL A 108 10.24 3.08 -4.71
N ILE A 109 9.92 4.30 -4.34
CA ILE A 109 10.50 5.02 -3.21
C ILE A 109 9.41 5.25 -2.16
N ALA A 110 9.52 4.60 -1.00
CA ALA A 110 8.65 4.89 0.12
C ALA A 110 9.11 6.16 0.84
N ALA A 111 8.27 7.20 0.79
CA ALA A 111 8.46 8.44 1.52
C ALA A 111 7.62 8.38 2.82
N ILE A 112 8.28 8.04 3.92
CA ILE A 112 7.62 7.68 5.18
C ILE A 112 7.64 8.89 6.13
N ASP A 113 6.45 9.33 6.53
CA ASP A 113 6.28 10.28 7.62
C ASP A 113 5.31 9.71 8.67
N GLY A 114 5.52 10.03 9.94
CA GLY A 114 4.67 9.57 11.03
C GLY A 114 4.52 8.05 11.09
N ILE A 115 3.29 7.57 11.20
CA ILE A 115 2.97 6.15 11.40
C ILE A 115 3.11 5.35 10.11
N CYS A 116 3.87 4.24 10.19
CA CYS A 116 4.05 3.24 9.16
C CYS A 116 3.92 1.86 9.82
N ALA A 117 2.71 1.30 9.85
CA ALA A 117 2.43 0.12 10.66
C ALA A 117 1.71 -0.99 9.87
N GLY A 118 1.87 -2.24 10.32
CA GLY A 118 1.22 -3.40 9.71
C GLY A 118 1.46 -3.47 8.20
N ALA A 119 0.39 -3.45 7.42
CA ALA A 119 0.46 -3.43 5.95
C ALA A 119 1.27 -2.25 5.39
N GLY A 120 1.20 -1.08 6.03
CA GLY A 120 2.03 0.06 5.65
C GLY A 120 3.52 -0.23 5.76
N ALA A 121 3.93 -0.94 6.81
CA ALA A 121 5.32 -1.39 6.98
C ALA A 121 5.71 -2.42 5.90
N CYS A 122 4.82 -3.33 5.52
CA CYS A 122 5.07 -4.29 4.45
C CYS A 122 5.21 -3.62 3.09
N ILE A 123 4.35 -2.64 2.77
CA ILE A 123 4.46 -1.83 1.55
C ILE A 123 5.79 -1.07 1.53
N ALA A 124 6.18 -0.44 2.65
CA ALA A 124 7.46 0.25 2.74
C ALA A 124 8.65 -0.71 2.56
N MET A 125 8.58 -1.93 3.08
CA MET A 125 9.60 -2.96 2.86
C MET A 125 9.63 -3.49 1.43
N ALA A 126 8.51 -3.52 0.73
CA ALA A 126 8.43 -3.90 -0.68
C ALA A 126 9.05 -2.86 -1.62
N ALA A 127 9.10 -1.60 -1.23
CA ALA A 127 9.73 -0.53 -2.01
C ALA A 127 11.26 -0.76 -2.15
N ASP A 128 11.85 -0.23 -3.22
CA ASP A 128 13.31 -0.32 -3.47
C ASP A 128 14.10 0.58 -2.52
N MET A 129 13.60 1.78 -2.25
CA MET A 129 14.21 2.73 -1.32
C MET A 129 13.19 3.24 -0.29
N ARG A 130 13.67 3.58 0.88
CA ARG A 130 12.88 4.11 2.01
C ARG A 130 13.56 5.35 2.56
N TYR A 131 12.81 6.43 2.63
CA TYR A 131 13.20 7.66 3.30
C TYR A 131 12.20 7.95 4.41
N GLY A 132 12.70 8.13 5.62
CA GLY A 132 11.90 8.47 6.78
C GLY A 132 12.22 9.87 7.30
N THR A 133 11.22 10.51 7.89
CA THR A 133 11.41 11.72 8.69
C THR A 133 11.78 11.35 10.12
N GLU A 134 12.16 12.33 10.94
CA GLU A 134 12.39 12.13 12.39
C GLU A 134 11.11 11.67 13.14
N ARG A 135 9.93 11.93 12.57
CA ARG A 135 8.64 11.50 13.14
C ARG A 135 8.27 10.07 12.79
N SER A 136 9.00 9.40 11.89
CA SER A 136 8.66 8.07 11.39
C SER A 136 8.68 7.03 12.50
N LYS A 137 7.58 6.27 12.59
CA LYS A 137 7.40 5.16 13.53
C LYS A 137 6.98 3.91 12.76
N VAL A 138 7.90 2.97 12.60
CA VAL A 138 7.67 1.74 11.84
C VAL A 138 7.42 0.59 12.80
N ALA A 139 6.34 -0.17 12.58
CA ALA A 139 6.00 -1.32 13.42
C ALA A 139 5.22 -2.40 12.66
N PHE A 140 5.56 -3.67 12.91
CA PHE A 140 4.85 -4.85 12.41
C PHE A 140 3.90 -5.36 13.49
N LEU A 141 2.67 -4.83 13.53
CA LEU A 141 1.74 -5.01 14.63
C LEU A 141 0.71 -6.15 14.42
N PHE A 142 0.94 -7.06 13.47
CA PHE A 142 0.01 -8.13 13.11
C PHE A 142 -0.44 -8.98 14.30
N ASN A 143 0.48 -9.36 15.18
CA ASN A 143 0.19 -10.16 16.36
C ASN A 143 -0.75 -9.47 17.37
N ARG A 144 -0.84 -8.15 17.36
CA ARG A 144 -1.76 -7.40 18.24
C ARG A 144 -3.23 -7.52 17.81
N VAL A 145 -3.47 -7.88 16.57
CA VAL A 145 -4.82 -8.10 16.00
C VAL A 145 -5.06 -9.58 15.65
N GLY A 146 -4.19 -10.48 16.14
CA GLY A 146 -4.35 -11.92 15.95
C GLY A 146 -3.99 -12.42 14.55
N LEU A 147 -3.28 -11.62 13.75
CA LEU A 147 -2.83 -12.02 12.42
C LEU A 147 -1.38 -12.53 12.44
N ALA A 148 -1.09 -13.55 11.64
CA ALA A 148 0.27 -13.81 11.17
C ALA A 148 0.65 -12.75 10.12
N GLY A 149 1.93 -12.60 9.78
CA GLY A 149 2.38 -11.60 8.81
C GLY A 149 1.96 -11.94 7.38
N CYS A 150 0.67 -11.87 7.07
CA CYS A 150 0.09 -12.31 5.80
C CYS A 150 0.56 -11.49 4.58
N ASP A 151 0.97 -10.24 4.78
CA ASP A 151 1.46 -9.36 3.72
C ASP A 151 2.96 -9.52 3.44
N MET A 152 3.64 -10.43 4.13
CA MET A 152 5.10 -10.59 4.05
C MET A 152 5.53 -11.78 3.19
N GLY A 153 4.64 -12.28 2.34
CA GLY A 153 4.91 -13.45 1.48
C GLY A 153 5.90 -13.23 0.34
#